data_3c4062eabf4b5bbfdf7a792253b87663
#
_entry.id   3c4062eabf4b5bbfdf7a792253b87663
#
_cell.length_a   1.000
_cell.length_b   1.000
_cell.length_c   1.000
_cell.angle_alpha   90.00
_cell.angle_beta   90.00
_cell.angle_gamma   90.00
#
_symmetry.space_group_name_H-M   'P 1'
#
loop_
_entity.id
_entity.type
_entity.pdbx_description
1 polymer ?
#
loop_
_entity_poly.entity_id
_entity_poly.type
_entity_poly.pdbx_seq_one_letter_code
_entity_poly.pdbx_strand_id
1 'polypeptide(L)'
;NRIMIPIYVYYPMCGFQRIGDLVWAAGDMQARGFLLGGTSGRTTLNGEGLQHEDGHSHMLAATIPNCISYDPTFAHEVAVILHHGLKRMVEKQDNVFFYLTLLNENYAMPGLVAGTEAEIIQGMYLLQPSAPELQVRVQLLGSGSILRESLAAQQLLAQDWGIGADVWSC
;
A
#
# COMPACT_ATOMS: atom_id res chain seq x y z
N ASN A 1 -30.72 -11.05 -5.65
CA ASN A 1 -29.34 -11.56 -5.75
C ASN A 1 -28.48 -10.85 -4.70
N ARG A 2 -27.72 -11.60 -3.91
CA ARG A 2 -26.73 -11.03 -2.98
C ARG A 2 -25.43 -10.83 -3.75
N ILE A 3 -24.91 -9.62 -3.71
CA ILE A 3 -23.58 -9.33 -4.26
C ILE A 3 -22.56 -9.89 -3.30
N MET A 4 -21.64 -10.71 -3.79
CA MET A 4 -20.49 -11.21 -3.03
C MET A 4 -19.23 -10.56 -3.59
N ILE A 5 -18.42 -10.00 -2.70
CA ILE A 5 -17.10 -9.47 -3.04
C ILE A 5 -16.06 -10.44 -2.49
N PRO A 6 -15.39 -11.21 -3.34
CA PRO A 6 -14.35 -12.12 -2.91
C PRO A 6 -13.12 -11.38 -2.39
N ILE A 7 -12.51 -11.93 -1.36
CA ILE A 7 -11.20 -11.52 -0.86
C ILE A 7 -10.29 -12.73 -0.98
N TYR A 8 -9.24 -12.60 -1.79
CA TYR A 8 -8.28 -13.66 -2.02
C TYR A 8 -6.91 -13.27 -1.46
N VAL A 9 -6.44 -14.01 -0.46
CA VAL A 9 -5.15 -13.77 0.21
C VAL A 9 -4.12 -14.77 -0.31
N TYR A 10 -2.95 -14.27 -0.70
CA TYR A 10 -1.86 -15.10 -1.22
C TYR A 10 -0.51 -14.42 -0.97
N TYR A 11 0.57 -15.16 -1.10
CA TYR A 11 1.88 -14.54 -1.18
C TYR A 11 2.05 -13.86 -2.55
N PRO A 12 2.56 -12.62 -2.64
CA PRO A 12 2.71 -11.87 -3.90
C PRO A 12 3.44 -12.67 -4.99
N MET A 13 4.46 -13.40 -4.62
CA MET A 13 5.20 -14.29 -5.51
C MET A 13 4.33 -15.45 -6.06
N CYS A 14 3.42 -15.99 -5.27
CA CYS A 14 2.48 -17.03 -5.72
C CYS A 14 1.29 -16.45 -6.49
N GLY A 15 1.07 -15.13 -6.39
CA GLY A 15 0.05 -14.38 -7.09
C GLY A 15 0.47 -14.03 -8.50
N PHE A 16 0.85 -12.78 -8.73
CA PHE A 16 1.12 -12.27 -10.07
C PHE A 16 2.15 -13.05 -10.88
N GLN A 17 3.18 -13.60 -10.25
CA GLN A 17 4.17 -14.40 -10.96
C GLN A 17 3.67 -15.75 -11.47
N ARG A 18 2.69 -16.36 -10.77
CA ARG A 18 2.20 -17.71 -11.07
C ARG A 18 0.79 -17.75 -11.63
N ILE A 19 -0.04 -16.76 -11.27
CA ILE A 19 -1.44 -16.70 -11.68
C ILE A 19 -1.77 -15.42 -12.46
N GLY A 20 -0.76 -14.75 -13.02
CA GLY A 20 -0.95 -13.49 -13.77
C GLY A 20 -2.03 -13.60 -14.85
N ASP A 21 -2.04 -14.69 -15.61
CA ASP A 21 -3.06 -14.95 -16.63
C ASP A 21 -4.47 -15.02 -16.07
N LEU A 22 -4.63 -15.58 -14.87
CA LEU A 22 -5.95 -15.63 -14.19
C LEU A 22 -6.38 -14.25 -13.69
N VAL A 23 -5.42 -13.42 -13.29
CA VAL A 23 -5.71 -12.02 -12.91
C VAL A 23 -6.14 -11.20 -14.13
N TRP A 24 -5.49 -11.41 -15.28
CA TRP A 24 -5.93 -10.84 -16.55
C TRP A 24 -7.34 -11.32 -16.93
N ALA A 25 -7.59 -12.63 -16.82
CA ALA A 25 -8.92 -13.20 -17.08
C ALA A 25 -9.98 -12.62 -16.14
N ALA A 26 -9.66 -12.40 -14.87
CA ALA A 26 -10.56 -11.73 -13.93
C ALA A 26 -10.86 -10.29 -14.37
N GLY A 27 -9.87 -9.57 -14.87
CA GLY A 27 -10.04 -8.25 -15.47
C GLY A 27 -10.99 -8.25 -16.67
N ASP A 28 -10.78 -9.16 -17.60
CA ASP A 28 -11.62 -9.32 -18.81
C ASP A 28 -13.07 -9.68 -18.46
N MET A 29 -13.26 -10.52 -17.46
CA MET A 29 -14.59 -10.91 -16.97
C MET A 29 -15.27 -9.83 -16.12
N GLN A 30 -14.61 -8.69 -15.93
CA GLN A 30 -15.11 -7.61 -15.07
C GLN A 30 -15.36 -8.08 -13.63
N ALA A 31 -14.53 -9.00 -13.14
CA ALA A 31 -14.61 -9.48 -11.77
C ALA A 31 -14.33 -8.35 -10.79
N ARG A 32 -15.01 -8.39 -9.64
CA ARG A 32 -14.84 -7.42 -8.55
C ARG A 32 -14.36 -8.16 -7.32
N GLY A 33 -13.41 -7.60 -6.60
CA GLY A 33 -12.85 -8.23 -5.41
C GLY A 33 -11.57 -7.58 -4.94
N PHE A 34 -10.99 -8.18 -3.91
CA PHE A 34 -9.69 -7.78 -3.38
C PHE A 34 -8.71 -8.93 -3.48
N LEU A 35 -7.55 -8.64 -4.03
CA LEU A 35 -6.36 -9.47 -3.98
C LEU A 35 -5.45 -8.92 -2.89
N LEU A 36 -5.14 -9.72 -1.89
CA LEU A 36 -4.30 -9.33 -0.77
C LEU A 36 -2.99 -10.11 -0.82
N GLY A 37 -1.91 -9.42 -1.17
CA GLY A 37 -0.55 -9.97 -1.18
C GLY A 37 0.01 -9.98 0.23
N GLY A 38 -0.22 -11.05 0.97
CA GLY A 38 0.25 -11.22 2.35
C GLY A 38 1.75 -11.50 2.43
N THR A 39 2.38 -11.11 3.54
CA THR A 39 3.81 -11.26 3.79
C THR A 39 4.71 -10.59 2.74
N SER A 40 4.32 -9.43 2.25
CA SER A 40 5.07 -8.70 1.22
C SER A 40 6.17 -7.80 1.76
N GLY A 41 6.51 -7.94 3.03
CA GLY A 41 7.56 -7.14 3.67
C GLY A 41 8.95 -7.44 3.10
N ARG A 42 9.42 -6.60 2.20
CA ARG A 42 10.70 -6.70 1.48
C ARG A 42 11.91 -6.91 2.38
N THR A 43 11.85 -6.47 3.62
CA THR A 43 12.96 -6.49 4.58
C THR A 43 12.71 -7.37 5.79
N THR A 44 11.53 -7.96 5.93
CA THR A 44 11.06 -8.66 7.14
C THR A 44 10.98 -10.18 6.98
N LEU A 45 11.29 -10.71 5.80
CA LEU A 45 11.22 -12.13 5.47
C LEU A 45 12.59 -12.78 5.47
N ASN A 46 13.29 -12.70 6.60
CA ASN A 46 14.60 -13.29 6.74
C ASN A 46 14.57 -14.82 6.62
N GLY A 47 15.43 -15.36 5.76
CA GLY A 47 15.60 -16.81 5.60
C GLY A 47 14.62 -17.50 4.65
N GLU A 48 13.69 -16.77 4.03
CA GLU A 48 12.71 -17.36 3.13
C GLU A 48 13.16 -17.40 1.66
N GLY A 49 14.29 -16.80 1.33
CA GLY A 49 14.84 -16.74 -0.02
C GLY A 49 14.22 -15.68 -0.92
N LEU A 50 14.89 -15.40 -2.03
CA LEU A 50 14.58 -14.31 -2.95
C LEU A 50 13.15 -14.36 -3.53
N GLN A 51 12.58 -15.54 -3.66
CA GLN A 51 11.23 -15.69 -4.24
C GLN A 51 10.13 -15.07 -3.37
N HIS A 52 10.39 -14.84 -2.09
CA HIS A 52 9.42 -14.18 -1.19
C HIS A 52 9.66 -12.68 -1.03
N GLU A 53 10.78 -12.18 -1.55
CA GLU A 53 11.06 -10.74 -1.53
C GLU A 53 10.31 -10.04 -2.66
N ASP A 54 9.14 -9.50 -2.35
CA ASP A 54 8.33 -8.78 -3.31
C ASP A 54 8.84 -7.35 -3.53
N GLY A 55 9.12 -7.00 -4.76
CA GLY A 55 9.49 -5.65 -5.18
C GLY A 55 8.89 -5.29 -6.54
N HIS A 56 8.11 -6.19 -7.14
CA HIS A 56 7.66 -6.07 -8.53
C HIS A 56 6.18 -6.41 -8.75
N SER A 57 5.47 -6.92 -7.76
CA SER A 57 4.06 -7.31 -7.94
C SER A 57 3.17 -6.12 -8.34
N HIS A 58 3.45 -4.93 -7.83
CA HIS A 58 2.74 -3.71 -8.23
C HIS A 58 2.97 -3.33 -9.69
N MET A 59 4.18 -3.57 -10.22
CA MET A 59 4.44 -3.34 -11.65
C MET A 59 3.62 -4.29 -12.52
N LEU A 60 3.46 -5.55 -12.11
CA LEU A 60 2.60 -6.50 -12.80
C LEU A 60 1.12 -6.11 -12.66
N ALA A 61 0.66 -5.72 -11.48
CA ALA A 61 -0.70 -5.25 -11.27
C ALA A 61 -1.03 -4.03 -12.14
N ALA A 62 -0.11 -3.09 -12.26
CA ALA A 62 -0.28 -1.87 -13.05
C ALA A 62 -0.42 -2.12 -14.56
N THR A 63 -0.06 -3.31 -15.06
CA THR A 63 -0.30 -3.67 -16.45
C THR A 63 -1.77 -3.98 -16.75
N ILE A 64 -2.58 -4.28 -15.73
CA ILE A 64 -3.99 -4.67 -15.87
C ILE A 64 -4.87 -3.43 -15.69
N PRO A 65 -5.58 -2.98 -16.74
CA PRO A 65 -6.21 -1.65 -16.76
C PRO A 65 -7.25 -1.38 -15.68
N ASN A 66 -7.93 -2.41 -15.19
CA ASN A 66 -8.96 -2.31 -14.14
C ASN A 66 -8.50 -2.84 -12.77
N CYS A 67 -7.20 -3.11 -12.59
CA CYS A 67 -6.60 -3.42 -11.32
C CYS A 67 -6.04 -2.15 -10.66
N ILE A 68 -6.54 -1.81 -9.48
CA ILE A 68 -6.06 -0.66 -8.70
C ILE A 68 -5.21 -1.19 -7.56
N SER A 69 -3.93 -0.78 -7.50
CA SER A 69 -2.99 -1.34 -6.54
C SER A 69 -2.49 -0.32 -5.53
N TYR A 70 -2.29 -0.79 -4.28
CA TYR A 70 -1.77 0.01 -3.17
C TYR A 70 -0.76 -0.78 -2.34
N ASP A 71 0.22 -0.07 -1.78
CA ASP A 71 1.24 -0.62 -0.87
C ASP A 71 1.14 0.06 0.52
N PRO A 72 0.03 -0.14 1.26
CA PRO A 72 -0.22 0.55 2.51
C PRO A 72 0.76 0.10 3.60
N THR A 73 1.16 1.04 4.46
CA THR A 73 1.99 0.78 5.64
C THR A 73 1.15 0.49 6.87
N PHE A 74 0.07 1.25 7.07
CA PHE A 74 -0.68 1.25 8.32
C PHE A 74 -2.10 0.69 8.14
N ALA A 75 -2.65 0.14 9.22
CA ALA A 75 -3.99 -0.44 9.23
C ALA A 75 -5.10 0.55 8.85
N HIS A 76 -4.95 1.83 9.19
CA HIS A 76 -5.93 2.85 8.81
C HIS A 76 -5.95 3.10 7.30
N GLU A 77 -4.80 3.04 6.63
CA GLU A 77 -4.71 3.14 5.17
C GLU A 77 -5.43 1.95 4.51
N VAL A 78 -5.17 0.72 5.01
CA VAL A 78 -5.86 -0.49 4.55
C VAL A 78 -7.38 -0.33 4.70
N ALA A 79 -7.84 0.14 5.86
CA ALA A 79 -9.28 0.32 6.12
C ALA A 79 -9.93 1.34 5.16
N VAL A 80 -9.28 2.46 4.92
CA VAL A 80 -9.74 3.50 3.98
C VAL A 80 -9.82 2.95 2.56
N ILE A 81 -8.78 2.24 2.11
CA ILE A 81 -8.72 1.66 0.76
C ILE A 81 -9.80 0.58 0.58
N LEU A 82 -9.95 -0.33 1.55
CA LEU A 82 -10.98 -1.37 1.49
C LEU A 82 -12.39 -0.76 1.47
N HIS A 83 -12.67 0.24 2.31
CA HIS A 83 -13.95 0.95 2.31
C HIS A 83 -14.22 1.63 0.96
N HIS A 84 -13.23 2.34 0.42
CA HIS A 84 -13.35 2.96 -0.90
C HIS A 84 -13.59 1.94 -2.01
N GLY A 85 -12.85 0.83 -1.98
CA GLY A 85 -13.02 -0.26 -2.95
C GLY A 85 -14.41 -0.88 -2.91
N LEU A 86 -14.94 -1.15 -1.71
CA LEU A 86 -16.31 -1.63 -1.55
C LEU A 86 -17.32 -0.63 -2.12
N LYS A 87 -17.16 0.65 -1.84
CA LYS A 87 -18.03 1.69 -2.39
C LYS A 87 -18.01 1.73 -3.91
N ARG A 88 -16.82 1.62 -4.51
CA ARG A 88 -16.68 1.57 -5.98
C ARG A 88 -17.32 0.31 -6.58
N MET A 89 -17.04 -0.83 -6.01
CA MET A 89 -17.49 -2.12 -6.58
C MET A 89 -18.96 -2.43 -6.31
N VAL A 90 -19.49 -2.05 -5.13
CA VAL A 90 -20.85 -2.40 -4.70
C VAL A 90 -21.86 -1.29 -5.01
N GLU A 91 -21.56 -0.05 -4.61
CA GLU A 91 -22.50 1.06 -4.78
C GLU A 91 -22.46 1.61 -6.21
N LYS A 92 -21.25 1.96 -6.69
CA LYS A 92 -21.07 2.57 -8.02
C LYS A 92 -21.06 1.54 -9.16
N GLN A 93 -20.87 0.27 -8.84
CA GLN A 93 -20.78 -0.81 -9.82
C GLN A 93 -19.65 -0.62 -10.85
N ASP A 94 -18.54 0.06 -10.44
CA ASP A 94 -17.37 0.27 -11.29
C ASP A 94 -16.74 -1.08 -11.69
N ASN A 95 -16.22 -1.14 -12.91
CA ASN A 95 -15.44 -2.27 -13.40
C ASN A 95 -14.02 -2.16 -12.90
N VAL A 96 -13.80 -2.47 -11.62
CA VAL A 96 -12.47 -2.46 -10.98
C VAL A 96 -12.37 -3.58 -9.96
N PHE A 97 -11.15 -4.02 -9.70
CA PHE A 97 -10.77 -4.82 -8.55
C PHE A 97 -9.49 -4.25 -7.94
N PHE A 98 -9.17 -4.64 -6.71
CA PHE A 98 -8.09 -4.03 -5.95
C PHE A 98 -7.02 -5.05 -5.62
N TYR A 99 -5.76 -4.63 -5.66
CA TYR A 99 -4.62 -5.36 -5.16
C TYR A 99 -3.93 -4.56 -4.06
N LEU A 100 -3.78 -5.16 -2.88
CA LEU A 100 -3.07 -4.56 -1.75
C LEU A 100 -1.97 -5.49 -1.28
N THR A 101 -0.77 -4.95 -1.09
CA THR A 101 0.28 -5.65 -0.36
C THR A 101 0.08 -5.47 1.14
N LEU A 102 0.26 -6.55 1.90
CA LEU A 102 0.12 -6.56 3.35
C LEU A 102 1.41 -7.08 4.00
N LEU A 103 1.78 -6.46 5.09
CA LEU A 103 2.99 -6.79 5.84
C LEU A 103 2.68 -7.77 6.98
N ASN A 104 3.65 -8.60 7.33
CA ASN A 104 3.56 -9.57 8.42
C ASN A 104 4.34 -9.15 9.68
N GLU A 105 4.79 -7.91 9.75
CA GLU A 105 5.53 -7.36 10.87
C GLU A 105 4.61 -6.59 11.83
N ASN A 106 4.83 -6.77 13.13
CA ASN A 106 4.10 -6.04 14.16
C ASN A 106 4.81 -4.72 14.48
N TYR A 107 4.13 -3.60 14.32
CA TYR A 107 4.61 -2.27 14.70
C TYR A 107 3.43 -1.37 15.09
N ALA A 108 3.74 -0.23 15.68
CA ALA A 108 2.72 0.73 16.10
C ALA A 108 1.88 1.21 14.93
N MET A 109 0.57 1.14 15.08
CA MET A 109 -0.41 1.58 14.08
C MET A 109 -1.02 2.91 14.54
N PRO A 110 -0.63 4.04 13.93
CA PRO A 110 -1.27 5.32 14.26
C PRO A 110 -2.73 5.32 13.81
N GLY A 111 -3.54 6.13 14.50
CA GLY A 111 -4.91 6.38 14.08
C GLY A 111 -4.98 7.20 12.79
N LEU A 112 -6.13 7.10 12.11
CA LEU A 112 -6.40 7.94 10.94
C LEU A 112 -6.47 9.41 11.37
N VAL A 113 -5.74 10.26 10.67
CA VAL A 113 -5.90 11.72 10.79
C VAL A 113 -7.14 12.12 9.99
N ALA A 114 -8.08 12.76 10.66
CA ALA A 114 -9.34 13.16 10.02
C ALA A 114 -9.09 14.08 8.81
N GLY A 115 -9.71 13.74 7.69
CA GLY A 115 -9.63 14.51 6.45
C GLY A 115 -8.55 14.05 5.47
N THR A 116 -7.74 13.02 5.82
CA THR A 116 -6.69 12.48 4.93
C THR A 116 -7.18 11.35 4.04
N GLU A 117 -8.43 10.91 4.16
CA GLU A 117 -8.97 9.76 3.42
C GLU A 117 -8.87 9.93 1.90
N ALA A 118 -9.14 11.14 1.41
CA ALA A 118 -9.08 11.43 -0.03
C ALA A 118 -7.64 11.34 -0.55
N GLU A 119 -6.68 11.83 0.20
CA GLU A 119 -5.26 11.82 -0.15
C GLU A 119 -4.69 10.40 -0.10
N ILE A 120 -5.09 9.58 0.89
CA ILE A 120 -4.76 8.15 0.95
C ILE A 120 -5.23 7.44 -0.33
N ILE A 121 -6.45 7.72 -0.79
CA ILE A 121 -6.99 7.13 -2.02
C ILE A 121 -6.27 7.66 -3.27
N GLN A 122 -5.76 8.88 -3.25
CA GLN A 122 -4.91 9.42 -4.32
C GLN A 122 -3.52 8.82 -4.34
N GLY A 123 -3.12 8.09 -3.27
CA GLY A 123 -1.87 7.36 -3.19
C GLY A 123 -0.70 8.16 -2.60
N MET A 124 -0.94 9.35 -2.04
CA MET A 124 0.10 10.10 -1.34
C MET A 124 -0.52 11.12 -0.38
N TYR A 125 -0.07 11.13 0.88
CA TYR A 125 -0.44 12.13 1.87
C TYR A 125 0.71 12.47 2.81
N LEU A 126 0.69 13.69 3.37
CA LEU A 126 1.67 14.12 4.37
C LEU A 126 1.40 13.41 5.69
N LEU A 127 2.25 12.42 6.01
CA LEU A 127 2.14 11.66 7.25
C LEU A 127 2.69 12.44 8.45
N GLN A 128 3.88 13.01 8.30
CA GLN A 128 4.56 13.72 9.37
C GLN A 128 5.31 14.94 8.85
N PRO A 129 4.88 16.14 9.23
CA PRO A 129 5.58 17.36 8.83
C PRO A 129 6.92 17.52 9.57
N SER A 130 7.82 18.28 8.96
CA SER A 130 9.05 18.73 9.58
C SER A 130 8.78 19.66 10.77
N ALA A 131 9.68 19.64 11.74
CA ALA A 131 9.69 20.62 12.81
C ALA A 131 9.84 22.05 12.22
N PRO A 132 9.01 23.01 12.66
CA PRO A 132 8.92 24.33 12.03
C PRO A 132 10.19 25.18 12.16
N GLU A 133 11.00 24.94 13.17
CA GLU A 133 12.24 25.64 13.43
C GLU A 133 13.38 25.30 12.48
N LEU A 134 13.31 24.16 11.78
CA LEU A 134 14.33 23.73 10.82
C LEU A 134 14.13 24.41 9.46
N GLN A 135 15.12 25.20 9.05
CA GLN A 135 15.03 26.03 7.85
C GLN A 135 15.31 25.27 6.55
N VAL A 136 16.30 24.38 6.60
CA VAL A 136 16.61 23.51 5.45
C VAL A 136 15.68 22.32 5.49
N ARG A 137 14.96 22.06 4.38
CA ARG A 137 13.96 21.01 4.33
C ARG A 137 14.11 20.09 3.13
N VAL A 138 13.84 18.80 3.35
CA VAL A 138 13.77 17.77 2.32
C VAL A 138 12.42 17.04 2.39
N GLN A 139 12.08 16.36 1.31
CA GLN A 139 10.89 15.52 1.24
C GLN A 139 11.32 14.06 1.24
N LEU A 140 10.79 13.26 2.17
CA LEU A 140 11.01 11.82 2.24
C LEU A 140 9.71 11.10 1.87
N LEU A 141 9.80 10.21 0.89
CA LEU A 141 8.68 9.44 0.40
C LEU A 141 8.91 7.96 0.73
N GLY A 142 7.88 7.28 1.19
CA GLY A 142 7.97 5.87 1.49
C GLY A 142 6.60 5.19 1.41
N SER A 143 6.62 3.88 1.16
CA SER A 143 5.45 3.01 1.19
C SER A 143 5.77 1.69 1.88
N GLY A 144 4.76 0.96 2.30
CA GLY A 144 4.92 -0.34 2.92
C GLY A 144 5.93 -0.32 4.08
N SER A 145 6.78 -1.33 4.18
CA SER A 145 7.78 -1.44 5.26
C SER A 145 8.81 -0.32 5.28
N ILE A 146 9.09 0.29 4.13
CA ILE A 146 10.15 1.32 3.98
C ILE A 146 9.72 2.68 4.55
N LEU A 147 8.43 2.96 4.66
CA LEU A 147 7.95 4.21 5.26
C LEU A 147 8.47 4.40 6.70
N ARG A 148 8.59 3.32 7.45
CA ARG A 148 9.16 3.36 8.83
C ARG A 148 10.62 3.81 8.84
N GLU A 149 11.40 3.40 7.84
CA GLU A 149 12.77 3.86 7.68
C GLU A 149 12.84 5.34 7.30
N SER A 150 11.87 5.84 6.53
CA SER A 150 11.74 7.26 6.23
C SER A 150 11.44 8.08 7.49
N LEU A 151 10.62 7.57 8.41
CA LEU A 151 10.37 8.21 9.71
C LEU A 151 11.62 8.22 10.60
N ALA A 152 12.40 7.14 10.60
CA ALA A 152 13.68 7.10 11.31
C ALA A 152 14.70 8.08 10.69
N ALA A 153 14.76 8.14 9.37
CA ALA A 153 15.63 9.09 8.66
C ALA A 153 15.27 10.55 8.97
N GLN A 154 13.99 10.89 9.11
CA GLN A 154 13.56 12.24 9.53
C GLN A 154 14.18 12.62 10.86
N GLN A 155 14.18 11.71 11.83
CA GLN A 155 14.74 11.96 13.16
C GLN A 155 16.26 12.15 13.11
N LEU A 156 16.97 11.30 12.38
CA LEU A 156 18.43 11.38 12.20
C LEU A 156 18.84 12.67 11.49
N LEU A 157 18.13 13.07 10.44
CA LEU A 157 18.40 14.32 9.72
C LEU A 157 18.24 15.53 10.63
N ALA A 158 17.22 15.55 11.47
CA ALA A 158 17.01 16.65 12.42
C ALA A 158 18.09 16.67 13.50
N GLN A 159 18.44 15.53 14.09
CA GLN A 159 19.35 15.42 15.23
C GLN A 159 20.82 15.66 14.84
N ASP A 160 21.26 15.02 13.75
CA ASP A 160 22.68 15.00 13.38
C ASP A 160 23.06 16.13 12.43
N TRP A 161 22.10 16.65 11.65
CA TRP A 161 22.38 17.59 10.56
C TRP A 161 21.57 18.89 10.65
N GLY A 162 20.59 19.00 11.55
CA GLY A 162 19.72 20.17 11.63
C GLY A 162 18.86 20.37 10.37
N ILE A 163 18.60 19.28 9.63
CA ILE A 163 17.79 19.29 8.41
C ILE A 163 16.40 18.79 8.74
N GLY A 164 15.39 19.59 8.42
CA GLY A 164 13.99 19.19 8.51
C GLY A 164 13.59 18.29 7.34
N ALA A 165 12.70 17.35 7.61
CA ALA A 165 12.14 16.50 6.57
C ALA A 165 10.63 16.36 6.74
N ASP A 166 9.86 16.53 5.66
CA ASP A 166 8.48 16.13 5.61
C ASP A 166 8.41 14.67 5.14
N VAL A 167 7.66 13.82 5.84
CA VAL A 167 7.51 12.40 5.49
C VAL A 167 6.14 12.16 4.88
N TRP A 168 6.14 11.60 3.68
CA TRP A 168 4.95 11.27 2.91
C TRP A 168 4.77 9.76 2.84
N SER A 169 3.54 9.31 3.09
CA SER A 169 3.10 7.95 2.76
C SER A 169 2.60 7.93 1.32
N CYS A 170 3.12 6.98 0.51
CA CYS A 170 2.84 6.86 -0.93
C CYS A 170 2.24 5.50 -1.28
#